data_706270b53da5af2ba06d2aa605acbbfc
#
_entry.id   706270b53da5af2ba06d2aa605acbbfc
#
_cell.length_a   1.000
_cell.length_b   1.000
_cell.length_c   1.000
_cell.angle_alpha   90.00
_cell.angle_beta   90.00
_cell.angle_gamma   90.00
#
_symmetry.space_group_name_H-M   'P 1'
#
loop_
_entity.id
_entity.type
_entity.pdbx_description
1 polymer ?
#
loop_
_entity_poly.entity_id
_entity_poly.type
_entity_poly.pdbx_seq_one_letter_code
_entity_poly.pdbx_strand_id
1 'polypeptide(L)'
;TAEYRADEPTNGGSSPEGSALLLSSQMYGTDGQYKTDNQLKVNITGGTLTSNQGNAVTVYNTEQNEVQTAQVTVSGGTFTAEKAAVISVTKGGNTVTTNGNTQTTSKSNTTLTVSGSVAPASIDANGSTAYFANVTQAIASLAPNATEKTQISVFGNSTISTDVELQENITLVVAPGVQLTADVTSGESEMVVITEQDANGNTVYKLVAKPENPEQTYVASITANGQTAYFDTLAAAVKTVQSGQTITLLKNSDAAETITISRAVTFTLDLKT
;
A
#
# COMPACT_ATOMS: atom_id res chain seq x y z
N THR A 1 8.03 26.85 -5.98
CA THR A 1 8.20 25.71 -6.92
C THR A 1 9.65 25.29 -6.85
N ALA A 2 9.91 24.06 -6.38
CA ALA A 2 11.24 23.49 -6.47
C ALA A 2 11.47 23.01 -7.91
N GLU A 3 12.53 23.47 -8.56
CA GLU A 3 12.95 22.95 -9.85
C GLU A 3 13.68 21.61 -9.66
N TYR A 4 13.28 20.61 -10.41
CA TYR A 4 14.02 19.35 -10.48
C TYR A 4 15.30 19.56 -11.31
N ARG A 5 16.45 19.27 -10.74
CA ARG A 5 17.74 19.28 -11.42
C ARG A 5 18.30 17.87 -11.42
N ALA A 6 18.15 17.17 -12.52
CA ALA A 6 18.60 15.79 -12.69
C ALA A 6 20.12 15.64 -12.80
N ASP A 7 20.83 16.74 -13.04
CA ASP A 7 22.24 16.80 -13.46
C ASP A 7 23.18 17.41 -12.43
N GLU A 8 22.69 17.91 -11.30
CA GLU A 8 23.56 18.35 -10.21
C GLU A 8 23.67 17.27 -9.13
N PRO A 9 24.89 16.76 -8.88
CA PRO A 9 25.10 15.87 -7.74
C PRO A 9 24.83 16.66 -6.45
N THR A 10 23.85 16.23 -5.70
CA THR A 10 23.59 16.78 -4.37
C THR A 10 24.80 16.56 -3.48
N ASN A 11 25.14 17.55 -2.69
CA ASN A 11 26.24 17.49 -1.74
C ASN A 11 25.92 16.43 -0.66
N GLY A 12 26.46 15.23 -0.82
CA GLY A 12 26.12 14.06 0.01
C GLY A 12 25.42 12.91 -0.70
N GLY A 13 25.10 13.04 -1.98
CA GLY A 13 24.78 11.92 -2.88
C GLY A 13 23.38 11.30 -2.76
N SER A 14 22.41 11.93 -2.08
CA SER A 14 21.14 11.24 -1.83
C SER A 14 19.93 12.11 -1.47
N SER A 15 19.93 13.39 -1.82
CA SER A 15 18.72 14.20 -1.63
C SER A 15 17.70 13.89 -2.73
N PRO A 16 16.46 13.56 -2.40
CA PRO A 16 15.40 13.41 -3.38
C PRO A 16 15.04 14.78 -3.94
N GLU A 17 15.49 15.05 -5.14
CA GLU A 17 15.29 16.31 -5.83
C GLU A 17 13.86 16.48 -6.34
N GLY A 18 13.43 17.72 -6.48
CA GLY A 18 12.12 18.05 -6.98
C GLY A 18 10.98 17.87 -5.99
N SER A 19 11.24 17.55 -4.73
CA SER A 19 10.22 17.52 -3.70
C SER A 19 9.73 18.93 -3.36
N ALA A 20 8.41 19.12 -3.21
CA ALA A 20 7.88 20.40 -2.77
C ALA A 20 8.23 20.70 -1.30
N LEU A 21 8.31 19.65 -0.48
CA LEU A 21 8.77 19.70 0.91
C LEU A 21 9.70 18.52 1.19
N LEU A 22 10.93 18.82 1.60
CA LEU A 22 11.90 17.82 2.07
C LEU A 22 12.05 17.94 3.58
N LEU A 23 11.77 16.85 4.30
CA LEU A 23 11.95 16.71 5.73
C LEU A 23 13.13 15.75 5.97
N SER A 24 14.26 16.30 6.44
CA SER A 24 15.46 15.51 6.70
C SER A 24 15.85 15.63 8.17
N SER A 25 16.08 14.50 8.82
CA SER A 25 16.61 14.45 10.19
C SER A 25 18.15 14.44 10.23
N GLN A 26 18.79 14.48 9.07
CA GLN A 26 20.25 14.48 8.99
C GLN A 26 20.84 15.85 9.38
N MET A 27 21.75 15.84 10.35
CA MET A 27 22.58 17.01 10.65
C MET A 27 24.06 16.60 10.78
N TYR A 28 24.92 17.33 10.10
CA TYR A 28 26.36 17.23 10.26
C TYR A 28 26.83 18.25 11.31
N GLY A 29 27.65 17.81 12.25
CA GLY A 29 28.41 18.71 13.09
C GLY A 29 29.56 19.37 12.29
N THR A 30 30.00 20.55 12.71
CA THR A 30 31.13 21.25 12.10
C THR A 30 32.46 20.53 12.28
N ASP A 31 32.52 19.55 13.16
CA ASP A 31 33.67 18.70 13.50
C ASP A 31 33.59 17.30 12.87
N GLY A 32 32.67 17.05 11.95
CA GLY A 32 32.43 15.76 11.35
C GLY A 32 31.72 14.74 12.25
N GLN A 33 31.33 15.15 13.47
CA GLN A 33 30.54 14.33 14.36
C GLN A 33 29.06 14.56 14.14
N TYR A 34 28.28 13.48 14.13
CA TYR A 34 26.82 13.58 14.08
C TYR A 34 26.29 14.01 15.45
N LYS A 35 25.44 15.04 15.48
CA LYS A 35 24.78 15.41 16.72
C LYS A 35 23.68 14.41 17.07
N THR A 36 23.71 13.92 18.29
CA THR A 36 22.89 12.80 18.76
C THR A 36 21.54 13.20 19.33
N ASP A 37 21.27 14.51 19.47
CA ASP A 37 20.08 15.05 20.16
C ASP A 37 19.06 15.71 19.22
N ASN A 38 19.19 15.52 17.92
CA ASN A 38 18.28 16.11 16.95
C ASN A 38 16.95 15.37 16.91
N GLN A 39 15.91 16.09 17.25
CA GLN A 39 14.52 15.64 17.11
C GLN A 39 13.82 16.47 16.04
N LEU A 40 13.40 15.83 14.97
CA LEU A 40 12.51 16.43 13.98
C LEU A 40 11.07 16.08 14.35
N LYS A 41 10.26 17.10 14.66
CA LYS A 41 8.82 16.92 14.90
C LYS A 41 8.05 17.83 13.97
N VAL A 42 7.26 17.25 13.09
CA VAL A 42 6.48 17.96 12.07
C VAL A 42 5.04 17.50 12.07
N ASN A 43 4.12 18.45 12.11
CA ASN A 43 2.70 18.23 11.95
C ASN A 43 2.21 19.02 10.73
N ILE A 44 1.70 18.33 9.72
CA ILE A 44 1.07 18.92 8.54
C ILE A 44 -0.43 18.70 8.68
N THR A 45 -1.15 19.78 8.95
CA THR A 45 -2.60 19.74 9.21
C THR A 45 -3.43 20.35 8.09
N GLY A 46 -2.79 20.94 7.07
CA GLY A 46 -3.47 21.57 5.95
C GLY A 46 -2.49 22.20 4.97
N GLY A 47 -3.03 22.94 4.02
CA GLY A 47 -2.26 23.59 2.95
C GLY A 47 -2.24 22.79 1.66
N THR A 48 -1.52 23.32 0.64
CA THR A 48 -1.36 22.68 -0.66
C THR A 48 0.11 22.56 -1.00
N LEU A 49 0.56 21.37 -1.31
CA LEU A 49 1.92 21.05 -1.78
C LEU A 49 1.84 20.35 -3.13
N THR A 50 2.49 20.94 -4.13
CA THR A 50 2.49 20.43 -5.50
C THR A 50 3.90 20.26 -6.02
N SER A 51 4.21 19.13 -6.61
CA SER A 51 5.44 18.86 -7.34
C SER A 51 5.11 18.28 -8.72
N ASN A 52 5.80 18.77 -9.75
CA ASN A 52 5.61 18.30 -11.14
C ASN A 52 6.59 17.18 -11.52
N GLN A 53 7.66 16.99 -10.77
CA GLN A 53 8.71 16.01 -11.10
C GLN A 53 8.99 15.04 -9.94
N GLY A 54 9.05 15.53 -8.71
CA GLY A 54 9.36 14.76 -7.52
C GLY A 54 8.10 14.52 -6.65
N ASN A 55 8.32 14.12 -5.41
CA ASN A 55 7.24 13.93 -4.43
C ASN A 55 6.71 15.27 -3.93
N ALA A 56 5.45 15.33 -3.49
CA ALA A 56 4.96 16.51 -2.81
C ALA A 56 5.65 16.66 -1.44
N VAL A 57 5.79 15.56 -0.70
CA VAL A 57 6.53 15.50 0.57
C VAL A 57 7.52 14.34 0.53
N THR A 58 8.76 14.59 0.91
CA THR A 58 9.72 13.52 1.16
C THR A 58 10.21 13.58 2.60
N VAL A 59 10.12 12.46 3.31
CA VAL A 59 10.77 12.24 4.60
C VAL A 59 12.03 11.44 4.34
N TYR A 60 13.17 12.06 4.57
CA TYR A 60 14.47 11.47 4.27
C TYR A 60 15.27 11.27 5.56
N ASN A 61 15.78 10.06 5.73
CA ASN A 61 16.67 9.74 6.84
C ASN A 61 17.85 8.90 6.33
N THR A 62 19.06 9.24 6.75
CA THR A 62 20.26 8.49 6.40
C THR A 62 20.52 7.35 7.38
N GLU A 63 21.19 6.29 6.89
CA GLU A 63 21.54 5.09 7.65
C GLU A 63 22.46 5.32 8.85
N GLN A 64 23.14 6.44 8.90
CA GLN A 64 24.32 6.60 9.76
C GLN A 64 23.99 7.03 11.19
N ASN A 65 22.73 7.24 11.54
CA ASN A 65 22.39 7.79 12.86
C ASN A 65 21.27 7.05 13.56
N GLU A 66 21.63 6.14 14.42
CA GLU A 66 20.70 5.38 15.28
C GLU A 66 20.00 6.24 16.36
N VAL A 67 20.43 7.49 16.53
CA VAL A 67 20.02 8.35 17.65
C VAL A 67 19.07 9.47 17.24
N GLN A 68 18.91 9.73 15.95
CA GLN A 68 18.01 10.76 15.48
C GLN A 68 16.56 10.27 15.44
N THR A 69 15.68 11.04 16.06
CA THR A 69 14.25 10.76 16.00
C THR A 69 13.56 11.74 15.06
N ALA A 70 12.74 11.21 14.16
CA ALA A 70 11.84 12.02 13.34
C ALA A 70 10.40 11.54 13.57
N GLN A 71 9.52 12.47 13.93
CA GLN A 71 8.09 12.26 14.08
C GLN A 71 7.36 13.17 13.10
N VAL A 72 6.77 12.59 12.08
CA VAL A 72 6.03 13.32 11.05
C VAL A 72 4.59 12.85 11.05
N THR A 73 3.67 13.77 11.24
CA THR A 73 2.23 13.51 11.19
C THR A 73 1.62 14.34 10.06
N VAL A 74 0.89 13.68 9.16
CA VAL A 74 0.14 14.31 8.07
C VAL A 74 -1.34 13.96 8.27
N SER A 75 -2.13 14.94 8.72
CA SER A 75 -3.54 14.75 9.06
C SER A 75 -4.49 15.59 8.21
N GLY A 76 -3.98 16.46 7.34
CA GLY A 76 -4.78 17.26 6.42
C GLY A 76 -3.92 17.92 5.37
N GLY A 77 -4.57 18.48 4.35
CA GLY A 77 -3.94 19.16 3.23
C GLY A 77 -4.26 18.51 1.89
N THR A 78 -3.84 19.17 0.83
CA THR A 78 -3.91 18.69 -0.55
C THR A 78 -2.51 18.50 -1.10
N PHE A 79 -2.19 17.28 -1.51
CA PHE A 79 -0.88 16.91 -2.00
C PHE A 79 -1.01 16.43 -3.44
N THR A 80 -0.21 16.99 -4.33
CA THR A 80 -0.18 16.63 -5.74
C THR A 80 1.23 16.34 -6.19
N ALA A 81 1.43 15.19 -6.82
CA ALA A 81 2.67 14.84 -7.48
C ALA A 81 2.31 14.24 -8.85
N GLU A 82 2.79 14.85 -9.94
CA GLU A 82 2.40 14.43 -11.29
C GLU A 82 3.09 13.11 -11.70
N LYS A 83 4.34 12.94 -11.30
CA LYS A 83 5.20 11.81 -11.75
C LYS A 83 5.73 10.94 -10.61
N ALA A 84 5.36 11.23 -9.37
CA ALA A 84 5.89 10.55 -8.20
C ALA A 84 4.81 10.41 -7.12
N ALA A 85 5.20 9.94 -5.94
CA ALA A 85 4.32 9.80 -4.79
C ALA A 85 3.97 11.15 -4.17
N VAL A 86 2.78 11.26 -3.58
CA VAL A 86 2.43 12.48 -2.82
C VAL A 86 3.27 12.57 -1.55
N ILE A 87 3.54 11.47 -0.88
CA ILE A 87 4.42 11.40 0.29
C ILE A 87 5.35 10.20 0.12
N SER A 88 6.64 10.39 0.26
CA SER A 88 7.64 9.32 0.23
C SER A 88 8.48 9.33 1.49
N VAL A 89 8.76 8.14 2.02
CA VAL A 89 9.78 7.92 3.06
C VAL A 89 10.93 7.18 2.42
N THR A 90 12.07 7.83 2.36
CA THR A 90 13.29 7.24 1.84
C THR A 90 14.23 6.87 2.98
N LYS A 91 14.74 5.66 2.96
CA LYS A 91 15.64 5.12 3.96
C LYS A 91 16.81 4.43 3.30
N GLY A 92 17.96 4.65 3.88
CA GLY A 92 19.13 3.90 3.51
C GLY A 92 19.09 2.50 4.15
N GLY A 93 18.59 1.47 3.43
CA GLY A 93 18.73 0.06 3.78
C GLY A 93 17.98 -0.47 5.00
N ASN A 94 17.08 0.30 5.60
CA ASN A 94 16.35 -0.11 6.80
C ASN A 94 14.96 -0.65 6.50
N THR A 95 14.59 -1.74 7.18
CA THR A 95 13.25 -2.31 7.11
C THR A 95 12.22 -1.35 7.71
N VAL A 96 11.20 -1.03 6.95
CA VAL A 96 10.03 -0.29 7.43
C VAL A 96 8.98 -1.28 7.89
N THR A 97 8.50 -1.13 9.09
CA THR A 97 7.30 -1.84 9.54
C THR A 97 6.10 -0.92 9.33
N THR A 98 5.18 -1.32 8.47
CA THR A 98 3.88 -0.66 8.30
C THR A 98 2.88 -1.24 9.28
N ASN A 99 2.21 -0.39 10.03
CA ASN A 99 1.08 -0.77 10.84
C ASN A 99 -0.07 0.21 10.53
N GLY A 100 -0.90 -0.17 9.59
CA GLY A 100 -1.93 0.71 9.04
C GLY A 100 -1.31 1.97 8.41
N ASN A 101 -1.77 3.15 8.82
CA ASN A 101 -1.28 4.44 8.32
C ASN A 101 0.02 4.92 9.01
N THR A 102 0.57 4.13 9.92
CA THR A 102 1.75 4.51 10.69
C THR A 102 2.94 3.64 10.30
N GLN A 103 4.07 4.27 10.03
CA GLN A 103 5.33 3.61 9.74
C GLN A 103 6.36 3.95 10.78
N THR A 104 7.06 2.94 11.25
CA THR A 104 8.16 3.09 12.20
C THR A 104 9.40 2.39 11.66
N THR A 105 10.54 3.06 11.71
CA THR A 105 11.81 2.48 11.32
C THR A 105 12.58 2.01 12.55
N SER A 106 13.20 0.85 12.46
CA SER A 106 13.92 0.26 13.59
C SER A 106 15.27 0.91 13.90
N LYS A 107 15.91 1.56 12.92
CA LYS A 107 17.27 2.11 13.09
C LYS A 107 17.33 3.62 13.34
N SER A 108 16.36 4.38 12.86
CA SER A 108 16.40 5.83 12.93
C SER A 108 15.30 6.43 13.80
N ASN A 109 14.54 5.62 14.52
CA ASN A 109 13.40 6.08 15.33
C ASN A 109 12.48 7.07 14.57
N THR A 110 12.38 6.89 13.24
CA THR A 110 11.51 7.71 12.41
C THR A 110 10.11 7.12 12.44
N THR A 111 9.13 7.92 12.84
CA THR A 111 7.71 7.57 12.78
C THR A 111 7.03 8.52 11.81
N LEU A 112 6.38 7.96 10.80
CA LEU A 112 5.49 8.68 9.89
C LEU A 112 4.07 8.17 10.08
N THR A 113 3.15 9.07 10.38
CA THR A 113 1.72 8.80 10.46
C THR A 113 1.00 9.62 9.40
N VAL A 114 0.28 8.96 8.50
CA VAL A 114 -0.47 9.60 7.42
C VAL A 114 -1.95 9.25 7.55
N SER A 115 -2.81 10.25 7.49
CA SER A 115 -4.26 10.03 7.46
C SER A 115 -4.68 9.40 6.14
N GLY A 116 -5.50 8.34 6.18
CA GLY A 116 -6.05 7.70 4.98
C GLY A 116 -6.93 8.62 4.13
N SER A 117 -7.42 9.75 4.69
CA SER A 117 -8.13 10.79 3.92
C SER A 117 -7.19 11.66 3.07
N VAL A 118 -5.91 11.72 3.45
CA VAL A 118 -4.87 12.49 2.73
C VAL A 118 -4.18 11.61 1.70
N ALA A 119 -3.89 10.36 2.04
CA ALA A 119 -3.24 9.39 1.17
C ALA A 119 -3.85 8.01 1.40
N PRO A 120 -4.88 7.65 0.62
CA PRO A 120 -5.62 6.40 0.79
C PRO A 120 -4.84 5.15 0.39
N ALA A 121 -3.69 5.28 -0.25
CA ALA A 121 -2.86 4.15 -0.66
C ALA A 121 -1.37 4.38 -0.43
N SER A 122 -0.62 3.29 -0.22
CA SER A 122 0.84 3.29 -0.25
C SER A 122 1.41 2.10 -1.01
N ILE A 123 2.67 2.22 -1.41
CA ILE A 123 3.50 1.12 -1.89
C ILE A 123 4.71 1.02 -0.99
N ASP A 124 4.96 -0.19 -0.51
CA ASP A 124 6.16 -0.57 0.22
C ASP A 124 7.01 -1.49 -0.65
N ALA A 125 8.21 -1.04 -1.00
CA ALA A 125 9.17 -1.77 -1.80
C ALA A 125 10.59 -1.40 -1.39
N ASN A 126 11.50 -2.37 -1.32
CA ASN A 126 12.93 -2.13 -1.06
C ASN A 126 13.24 -1.28 0.18
N GLY A 127 12.44 -1.44 1.25
CA GLY A 127 12.60 -0.66 2.46
C GLY A 127 12.19 0.82 2.34
N SER A 128 11.56 1.20 1.24
CA SER A 128 11.01 2.52 1.00
C SER A 128 9.49 2.47 0.90
N THR A 129 8.83 3.52 1.36
CA THR A 129 7.38 3.65 1.25
C THR A 129 7.00 4.93 0.53
N ALA A 130 6.09 4.80 -0.41
CA ALA A 130 5.50 5.91 -1.13
C ALA A 130 3.99 5.91 -0.91
N TYR A 131 3.41 7.07 -0.59
CA TYR A 131 1.98 7.28 -0.44
C TYR A 131 1.40 7.94 -1.68
N PHE A 132 0.15 7.60 -2.01
CA PHE A 132 -0.53 8.06 -3.22
C PHE A 132 -1.90 8.65 -2.89
N ALA A 133 -2.29 9.66 -3.67
CA ALA A 133 -3.59 10.31 -3.54
C ALA A 133 -4.77 9.40 -3.93
N ASN A 134 -4.50 8.30 -4.64
CA ASN A 134 -5.49 7.26 -4.95
C ASN A 134 -4.80 5.94 -5.30
N VAL A 135 -5.56 4.85 -5.22
CA VAL A 135 -5.05 3.48 -5.46
C VAL A 135 -4.66 3.28 -6.93
N THR A 136 -5.36 3.90 -7.88
CA THR A 136 -5.04 3.78 -9.32
C THR A 136 -3.64 4.32 -9.62
N GLN A 137 -3.26 5.45 -9.03
CA GLN A 137 -1.90 5.98 -9.18
C GLN A 137 -0.85 5.07 -8.55
N ALA A 138 -1.16 4.49 -7.37
CA ALA A 138 -0.26 3.52 -6.75
C ALA A 138 -0.01 2.33 -7.69
N ILE A 139 -1.05 1.73 -8.23
CA ILE A 139 -0.94 0.60 -9.17
C ILE A 139 -0.17 1.01 -10.44
N ALA A 140 -0.50 2.16 -11.02
CA ALA A 140 0.17 2.64 -12.23
C ALA A 140 1.67 2.95 -12.04
N SER A 141 2.12 3.13 -10.81
CA SER A 141 3.53 3.37 -10.49
C SER A 141 4.34 2.10 -10.30
N LEU A 142 3.70 0.91 -10.31
CA LEU A 142 4.41 -0.37 -10.21
C LEU A 142 5.28 -0.58 -11.45
N ALA A 143 6.53 -0.99 -11.22
CA ALA A 143 7.39 -1.38 -12.33
C ALA A 143 6.85 -2.68 -12.96
N PRO A 144 6.71 -2.76 -14.28
CA PRO A 144 6.39 -4.01 -14.96
C PRO A 144 7.47 -5.04 -14.63
N ASN A 145 7.06 -6.25 -14.24
CA ASN A 145 7.94 -7.36 -13.86
C ASN A 145 8.83 -7.06 -12.63
N ALA A 146 8.26 -6.44 -11.60
CA ALA A 146 8.95 -6.24 -10.34
C ALA A 146 9.45 -7.59 -9.78
N THR A 147 10.77 -7.76 -9.69
CA THR A 147 11.39 -9.00 -9.18
C THR A 147 11.43 -9.03 -7.65
N GLU A 148 11.16 -7.91 -7.01
CA GLU A 148 11.20 -7.76 -5.56
C GLU A 148 9.81 -7.67 -4.96
N LYS A 149 9.67 -8.17 -3.73
CA LYS A 149 8.40 -8.15 -3.01
C LYS A 149 7.92 -6.71 -2.82
N THR A 150 6.74 -6.44 -3.33
CA THR A 150 6.08 -5.13 -3.27
C THR A 150 4.72 -5.31 -2.61
N GLN A 151 4.44 -4.46 -1.63
CA GLN A 151 3.13 -4.41 -1.00
C GLN A 151 2.41 -3.11 -1.39
N ILE A 152 1.21 -3.25 -1.90
CA ILE A 152 0.26 -2.14 -2.07
C ILE A 152 -0.67 -2.17 -0.86
N SER A 153 -0.73 -1.08 -0.11
CA SER A 153 -1.64 -0.95 1.04
C SER A 153 -2.73 0.07 0.76
N VAL A 154 -3.97 -0.28 1.07
CA VAL A 154 -5.17 0.57 0.87
C VAL A 154 -5.75 0.93 2.23
N PHE A 155 -5.79 2.23 2.54
CA PHE A 155 -6.23 2.79 3.82
C PHE A 155 -7.54 3.57 3.73
N GLY A 156 -7.98 3.91 2.53
CA GLY A 156 -9.22 4.65 2.28
C GLY A 156 -10.13 3.92 1.28
N ASN A 157 -11.43 4.10 1.44
CA ASN A 157 -12.40 3.53 0.50
C ASN A 157 -12.08 3.94 -0.93
N SER A 158 -12.01 2.97 -1.82
CA SER A 158 -11.54 3.18 -3.20
C SER A 158 -12.34 2.35 -4.17
N THR A 159 -12.65 2.95 -5.32
CA THR A 159 -13.27 2.27 -6.47
C THR A 159 -12.31 2.36 -7.64
N ILE A 160 -11.97 1.22 -8.22
CA ILE A 160 -11.12 1.11 -9.39
C ILE A 160 -11.97 0.50 -10.50
N SER A 161 -12.10 1.20 -11.61
CA SER A 161 -12.94 0.79 -12.75
C SER A 161 -12.23 -0.13 -13.74
N THR A 162 -10.92 -0.31 -13.56
CA THR A 162 -10.10 -1.23 -14.35
C THR A 162 -9.69 -2.41 -13.49
N ASP A 163 -9.40 -3.55 -14.12
CA ASP A 163 -8.88 -4.71 -13.40
C ASP A 163 -7.55 -4.40 -12.74
N VAL A 164 -7.35 -4.94 -11.54
CA VAL A 164 -6.08 -4.88 -10.81
C VAL A 164 -5.35 -6.20 -11.04
N GLU A 165 -4.43 -6.21 -11.99
CA GLU A 165 -3.62 -7.40 -12.27
C GLU A 165 -2.48 -7.51 -11.25
N LEU A 166 -2.51 -8.56 -10.44
CA LEU A 166 -1.41 -8.90 -9.55
C LEU A 166 -0.35 -9.72 -10.29
N GLN A 167 0.91 -9.48 -9.97
CA GLN A 167 2.08 -10.26 -10.36
C GLN A 167 2.60 -11.04 -9.14
N GLU A 168 3.41 -12.07 -9.34
CA GLU A 168 3.86 -13.01 -8.30
C GLU A 168 4.45 -12.32 -7.06
N ASN A 169 5.18 -11.23 -7.25
CA ASN A 169 5.83 -10.52 -6.14
C ASN A 169 5.00 -9.36 -5.55
N ILE A 170 3.75 -9.19 -6.00
CA ILE A 170 2.88 -8.10 -5.56
C ILE A 170 1.80 -8.63 -4.64
N THR A 171 1.67 -7.99 -3.48
CA THR A 171 0.61 -8.25 -2.51
C THR A 171 -0.23 -6.98 -2.36
N LEU A 172 -1.57 -7.12 -2.41
CA LEU A 172 -2.49 -6.03 -2.14
C LEU A 172 -3.13 -6.23 -0.76
N VAL A 173 -2.98 -5.24 0.11
CA VAL A 173 -3.45 -5.28 1.50
C VAL A 173 -4.47 -4.17 1.73
N VAL A 174 -5.67 -4.54 2.15
CA VAL A 174 -6.76 -3.60 2.44
C VAL A 174 -6.99 -3.54 3.94
N ALA A 175 -6.88 -2.34 4.52
CA ALA A 175 -7.02 -2.13 5.96
C ALA A 175 -8.41 -2.51 6.48
N PRO A 176 -8.56 -2.87 7.77
CA PRO A 176 -9.83 -3.21 8.36
C PRO A 176 -10.84 -2.06 8.21
N GLY A 177 -12.07 -2.41 7.81
CA GLY A 177 -13.15 -1.42 7.61
C GLY A 177 -13.07 -0.60 6.33
N VAL A 178 -11.98 -0.72 5.57
CA VAL A 178 -11.82 -0.09 4.25
C VAL A 178 -12.50 -0.93 3.18
N GLN A 179 -13.15 -0.25 2.26
CA GLN A 179 -13.84 -0.86 1.13
C GLN A 179 -13.03 -0.62 -0.16
N LEU A 180 -12.57 -1.71 -0.77
CA LEU A 180 -12.01 -1.69 -2.10
C LEU A 180 -13.01 -2.31 -3.07
N THR A 181 -13.45 -1.52 -4.05
CA THR A 181 -14.29 -1.98 -5.16
C THR A 181 -13.39 -2.09 -6.40
N ALA A 182 -12.94 -3.30 -6.70
CA ALA A 182 -12.06 -3.60 -7.82
C ALA A 182 -12.17 -5.07 -8.19
N ASP A 183 -11.98 -5.40 -9.45
CA ASP A 183 -11.73 -6.77 -9.90
C ASP A 183 -10.22 -7.02 -9.78
N VAL A 184 -9.83 -7.89 -8.83
CA VAL A 184 -8.44 -8.27 -8.62
C VAL A 184 -8.19 -9.59 -9.32
N THR A 185 -7.31 -9.57 -10.32
CA THR A 185 -7.03 -10.69 -11.22
C THR A 185 -5.57 -11.10 -11.18
N SER A 186 -5.27 -12.27 -11.74
CA SER A 186 -3.89 -12.74 -11.94
C SER A 186 -3.39 -12.29 -13.30
N GLY A 187 -2.21 -11.68 -13.36
CA GLY A 187 -1.46 -11.50 -14.60
C GLY A 187 -0.77 -12.77 -15.08
N GLU A 188 -0.77 -13.85 -14.28
CA GLU A 188 -0.04 -15.09 -14.52
C GLU A 188 -1.00 -16.27 -14.78
N SER A 189 -0.80 -17.02 -15.90
CA SER A 189 -1.72 -18.09 -16.34
C SER A 189 -1.82 -19.27 -15.37
N GLU A 190 -0.73 -19.60 -14.68
CA GLU A 190 -0.63 -20.72 -13.73
C GLU A 190 -0.85 -20.29 -12.27
N MET A 191 -1.23 -19.05 -12.06
CA MET A 191 -1.46 -18.48 -10.75
C MET A 191 -2.92 -18.03 -10.60
N VAL A 192 -3.40 -18.03 -9.37
CA VAL A 192 -4.73 -17.54 -9.03
C VAL A 192 -4.63 -16.60 -7.85
N VAL A 193 -5.56 -15.63 -7.79
CA VAL A 193 -5.68 -14.74 -6.64
C VAL A 193 -6.37 -15.48 -5.50
N ILE A 194 -5.77 -15.45 -4.32
CA ILE A 194 -6.45 -15.82 -3.08
C ILE A 194 -6.62 -14.60 -2.19
N THR A 195 -7.60 -14.68 -1.30
CA THR A 195 -7.89 -13.64 -0.32
C THR A 195 -7.89 -14.25 1.07
N GLU A 196 -7.06 -13.71 1.95
CA GLU A 196 -6.95 -14.13 3.35
C GLU A 196 -7.03 -12.93 4.30
N GLN A 197 -7.19 -13.19 5.60
CA GLN A 197 -7.09 -12.17 6.65
C GLN A 197 -5.75 -12.34 7.35
N ASP A 198 -5.00 -11.25 7.53
CA ASP A 198 -3.81 -11.26 8.35
C ASP A 198 -4.13 -11.11 9.85
N ALA A 199 -3.10 -11.22 10.70
CA ALA A 199 -3.25 -11.09 12.16
C ALA A 199 -3.77 -9.72 12.62
N ASN A 200 -3.71 -8.69 11.78
CA ASN A 200 -4.20 -7.34 12.05
C ASN A 200 -5.63 -7.12 11.53
N GLY A 201 -6.23 -8.15 10.91
CA GLY A 201 -7.55 -8.08 10.29
C GLY A 201 -7.58 -7.39 8.93
N ASN A 202 -6.41 -7.18 8.30
CA ASN A 202 -6.36 -6.69 6.92
C ASN A 202 -6.81 -7.80 5.97
N THR A 203 -7.47 -7.40 4.88
CA THR A 203 -7.75 -8.30 3.76
C THR A 203 -6.54 -8.30 2.81
N VAL A 204 -5.93 -9.46 2.61
CA VAL A 204 -4.73 -9.63 1.81
C VAL A 204 -5.06 -10.40 0.53
N TYR A 205 -4.75 -9.81 -0.61
CA TYR A 205 -4.81 -10.44 -1.93
C TYR A 205 -3.40 -10.79 -2.38
N LYS A 206 -3.19 -12.03 -2.77
CA LYS A 206 -1.90 -12.51 -3.27
C LYS A 206 -2.09 -13.60 -4.32
N LEU A 207 -1.06 -13.85 -5.11
CA LEU A 207 -1.03 -14.96 -6.04
C LEU A 207 -0.51 -16.23 -5.35
N VAL A 208 -1.14 -17.34 -5.69
CA VAL A 208 -0.65 -18.69 -5.40
C VAL A 208 -0.75 -19.55 -6.64
N ALA A 209 0.03 -20.64 -6.70
CA ALA A 209 -0.11 -21.60 -7.77
C ALA A 209 -1.56 -22.10 -7.87
N LYS A 210 -2.05 -22.25 -9.09
CA LYS A 210 -3.42 -22.73 -9.33
C LYS A 210 -3.61 -24.11 -8.69
N PRO A 211 -4.59 -24.25 -7.77
CA PRO A 211 -4.79 -25.52 -7.07
C PRO A 211 -5.36 -26.56 -8.03
N GLU A 212 -4.88 -27.79 -7.93
CA GLU A 212 -5.42 -28.93 -8.71
C GLU A 212 -6.86 -29.26 -8.29
N ASN A 213 -7.17 -29.15 -6.98
CA ASN A 213 -8.48 -29.44 -6.40
C ASN A 213 -8.94 -28.27 -5.50
N PRO A 214 -9.44 -27.17 -6.10
CA PRO A 214 -9.80 -25.97 -5.33
C PRO A 214 -10.91 -26.20 -4.31
N GLU A 215 -11.85 -27.11 -4.58
CA GLU A 215 -12.93 -27.48 -3.67
C GLU A 215 -12.47 -28.16 -2.36
N GLN A 216 -11.27 -28.73 -2.34
CA GLN A 216 -10.69 -29.28 -1.10
C GLN A 216 -10.01 -28.21 -0.27
N THR A 217 -9.51 -27.16 -0.89
CA THR A 217 -8.70 -26.12 -0.26
C THR A 217 -9.54 -24.93 0.16
N TYR A 218 -10.39 -24.42 -0.74
CA TYR A 218 -11.11 -23.15 -0.54
C TYR A 218 -12.61 -23.37 -0.27
N VAL A 219 -13.25 -22.40 0.41
CA VAL A 219 -14.66 -22.41 0.73
C VAL A 219 -15.51 -21.83 -0.40
N ALA A 220 -15.02 -20.79 -1.05
CA ALA A 220 -15.77 -20.10 -2.11
C ALA A 220 -14.86 -19.62 -3.24
N SER A 221 -15.45 -19.31 -4.39
CA SER A 221 -14.78 -18.66 -5.51
C SER A 221 -15.68 -17.60 -6.16
N ILE A 222 -15.05 -16.63 -6.82
CA ILE A 222 -15.71 -15.66 -7.71
C ILE A 222 -14.98 -15.72 -9.05
N THR A 223 -15.73 -15.89 -10.13
CA THR A 223 -15.16 -15.84 -11.50
C THR A 223 -15.63 -14.54 -12.16
N ALA A 224 -14.67 -13.74 -12.60
CA ALA A 224 -14.89 -12.50 -13.34
C ALA A 224 -13.88 -12.41 -14.49
N ASN A 225 -14.31 -11.93 -15.64
CA ASN A 225 -13.45 -11.74 -16.83
C ASN A 225 -12.61 -12.97 -17.22
N GLY A 226 -13.16 -14.20 -16.97
CA GLY A 226 -12.46 -15.45 -17.26
C GLY A 226 -11.40 -15.86 -16.22
N GLN A 227 -11.25 -15.09 -15.16
CA GLN A 227 -10.32 -15.36 -14.05
C GLN A 227 -11.11 -15.76 -12.79
N THR A 228 -10.53 -16.64 -11.98
CA THR A 228 -11.17 -17.12 -10.74
C THR A 228 -10.31 -16.75 -9.54
N ALA A 229 -10.92 -16.01 -8.61
CA ALA A 229 -10.38 -15.75 -7.28
C ALA A 229 -10.95 -16.76 -6.28
N TYR A 230 -10.11 -17.29 -5.39
CA TYR A 230 -10.49 -18.26 -4.37
C TYR A 230 -10.43 -17.64 -2.97
N PHE A 231 -11.31 -18.13 -2.06
CA PHE A 231 -11.52 -17.56 -0.74
C PHE A 231 -11.58 -18.65 0.33
N ASP A 232 -10.86 -18.45 1.42
CA ASP A 232 -10.86 -19.36 2.57
C ASP A 232 -12.16 -19.33 3.37
N THR A 233 -12.93 -18.24 3.26
CA THR A 233 -14.21 -18.07 3.94
C THR A 233 -15.28 -17.47 3.01
N LEU A 234 -16.55 -17.79 3.25
CA LEU A 234 -17.66 -17.16 2.52
C LEU A 234 -17.75 -15.65 2.82
N ALA A 235 -17.43 -15.24 4.06
CA ALA A 235 -17.41 -13.82 4.43
C ALA A 235 -16.41 -13.01 3.61
N ALA A 236 -15.22 -13.56 3.35
CA ALA A 236 -14.21 -12.93 2.49
C ALA A 236 -14.72 -12.76 1.05
N ALA A 237 -15.38 -13.78 0.50
CA ALA A 237 -15.98 -13.71 -0.82
C ALA A 237 -17.10 -12.64 -0.89
N VAL A 238 -18.00 -12.60 0.10
CA VAL A 238 -19.09 -11.60 0.18
C VAL A 238 -18.56 -10.18 0.32
N LYS A 239 -17.45 -9.99 1.04
CA LYS A 239 -16.79 -8.68 1.18
C LYS A 239 -16.22 -8.17 -0.15
N THR A 240 -15.79 -9.09 -1.01
CA THR A 240 -15.09 -8.79 -2.27
C THR A 240 -16.02 -8.70 -3.47
N VAL A 241 -17.10 -9.51 -3.52
CA VAL A 241 -17.98 -9.64 -4.69
C VAL A 241 -18.52 -8.30 -5.18
N GLN A 242 -18.54 -8.10 -6.50
CA GLN A 242 -19.12 -6.95 -7.16
C GLN A 242 -20.58 -7.20 -7.56
N SER A 243 -21.33 -6.12 -7.82
CA SER A 243 -22.72 -6.28 -8.31
C SER A 243 -22.74 -7.00 -9.65
N GLY A 244 -23.59 -8.00 -9.76
CA GLY A 244 -23.74 -8.85 -10.94
C GLY A 244 -22.84 -10.07 -10.98
N GLN A 245 -21.88 -10.20 -10.07
CA GLN A 245 -21.02 -11.39 -9.98
C GLN A 245 -21.70 -12.54 -9.23
N THR A 246 -21.14 -13.74 -9.38
CA THR A 246 -21.60 -14.95 -8.69
C THR A 246 -20.50 -15.43 -7.74
N ILE A 247 -20.88 -15.68 -6.49
CA ILE A 247 -20.08 -16.44 -5.54
C ILE A 247 -20.49 -17.91 -5.70
N THR A 248 -19.52 -18.77 -6.02
CA THR A 248 -19.72 -20.23 -6.04
C THR A 248 -19.18 -20.82 -4.74
N LEU A 249 -20.04 -21.51 -3.98
CA LEU A 249 -19.62 -22.24 -2.80
C LEU A 249 -18.97 -23.55 -3.22
N LEU A 250 -17.71 -23.78 -2.83
CA LEU A 250 -16.91 -24.93 -3.25
C LEU A 250 -17.04 -26.11 -2.27
N LYS A 251 -17.21 -25.82 -0.99
CA LYS A 251 -17.46 -26.82 0.07
C LYS A 251 -18.37 -26.26 1.15
N ASN A 252 -18.96 -27.14 1.96
CA ASN A 252 -19.74 -26.71 3.10
C ASN A 252 -18.88 -25.88 4.08
N SER A 253 -19.43 -24.76 4.55
CA SER A 253 -18.84 -24.02 5.65
C SER A 253 -19.31 -24.63 6.96
N ASP A 254 -18.39 -25.20 7.72
CA ASP A 254 -18.70 -25.86 9.00
C ASP A 254 -18.90 -24.87 10.16
N ALA A 255 -18.65 -23.59 9.93
CA ALA A 255 -18.80 -22.55 10.94
C ALA A 255 -20.13 -21.83 10.79
N ALA A 256 -20.85 -21.63 11.92
CA ALA A 256 -21.96 -20.70 12.00
C ALA A 256 -21.39 -19.26 11.88
N GLU A 257 -21.11 -18.83 10.66
CA GLU A 257 -20.55 -17.53 10.38
C GLU A 257 -21.68 -16.52 10.10
N THR A 258 -21.69 -15.43 10.87
CA THR A 258 -22.59 -14.31 10.57
C THR A 258 -21.94 -13.43 9.50
N ILE A 259 -22.54 -13.41 8.31
CA ILE A 259 -22.06 -12.59 7.20
C ILE A 259 -22.85 -11.29 7.18
N THR A 260 -22.14 -10.18 7.37
CA THR A 260 -22.72 -8.84 7.30
C THR A 260 -22.40 -8.20 5.95
N ILE A 261 -23.45 -7.82 5.21
CA ILE A 261 -23.33 -7.05 3.97
C ILE A 261 -23.54 -5.59 4.32
N SER A 262 -22.45 -4.82 4.39
CA SER A 262 -22.46 -3.39 4.80
C SER A 262 -22.57 -2.41 3.62
N ARG A 263 -22.69 -2.92 2.39
CA ARG A 263 -22.76 -2.13 1.16
C ARG A 263 -23.93 -2.55 0.28
N ALA A 264 -24.41 -1.63 -0.56
CA ALA A 264 -25.42 -1.94 -1.57
C ALA A 264 -24.76 -2.75 -2.70
N VAL A 265 -24.96 -4.07 -2.68
CA VAL A 265 -24.44 -5.00 -3.70
C VAL A 265 -25.50 -6.05 -3.99
N THR A 266 -25.67 -6.40 -5.27
CA THR A 266 -26.52 -7.50 -5.72
C THR A 266 -25.66 -8.57 -6.36
N PHE A 267 -25.64 -9.77 -5.82
CA PHE A 267 -24.87 -10.90 -6.33
C PHE A 267 -25.67 -12.19 -6.25
N THR A 268 -25.22 -13.21 -6.98
CA THR A 268 -25.77 -14.56 -6.90
C THR A 268 -24.89 -15.40 -5.99
N LEU A 269 -25.50 -16.19 -5.10
CA LEU A 269 -24.82 -17.25 -4.37
C LEU A 269 -25.20 -18.61 -4.98
N ASP A 270 -24.24 -19.25 -5.61
CA ASP A 270 -24.38 -20.59 -6.18
C ASP A 270 -23.93 -21.63 -5.14
N LEU A 271 -24.89 -22.40 -4.64
CA LEU A 271 -24.64 -23.50 -3.73
C LEU A 271 -24.49 -24.77 -4.58
N LYS A 272 -23.27 -25.13 -4.95
CA LYS A 272 -23.04 -26.41 -5.65
C LYS A 272 -23.76 -27.54 -4.89
N THR A 273 -24.80 -28.10 -5.46
CA THR A 273 -25.52 -29.29 -4.96
C THR A 273 -24.87 -30.57 -5.46
#